data_9c501cadb902c1d7c2bbe5c1323dc009
#
_entry.id   9c501cadb902c1d7c2bbe5c1323dc009
#
_cell.length_a   1.000
_cell.length_b   1.000
_cell.length_c   1.000
_cell.angle_alpha   90.00
_cell.angle_beta   90.00
_cell.angle_gamma   90.00
#
_symmetry.space_group_name_H-M   'P 1'
#
loop_
_entity.id
_entity.type
_entity.pdbx_description
1 polymer ?
#
loop_
_entity_poly.entity_id
_entity_poly.type
_entity_poly.pdbx_seq_one_letter_code
_entity_poly.pdbx_strand_id
1 'polypeptide(L)'
;MKHINNIKRKGDLAEYYAVTWLWDNGYEVFQNSGCTGPIDMIAMKEGQATLIDVKTMTKDKDSPNYRGKISRTEAQKQLGVKFLLFNPETRKLRWSRHGK
;
A
#
# COMPACT_ATOMS: atom_id res chain seq x y z
N MET A 1 2.61 14.59 -21.41
CA MET A 1 3.54 13.86 -20.79
C MET A 1 3.30 12.41 -20.82
N LYS A 2 4.31 11.66 -20.83
CA LYS A 2 4.12 10.33 -20.82
C LYS A 2 3.70 9.95 -19.57
N HIS A 3 2.95 9.07 -19.51
CA HIS A 3 2.44 8.69 -18.34
C HIS A 3 3.21 7.91 -17.60
N ILE A 4 2.80 7.49 -16.61
CA ILE A 4 3.40 6.71 -15.65
C ILE A 4 3.32 5.31 -16.03
N ASN A 5 4.21 4.93 -16.94
CA ASN A 5 4.35 3.57 -17.31
C ASN A 5 5.48 2.91 -16.56
N ASN A 6 6.30 3.69 -15.89
CA ASN A 6 7.42 3.17 -15.11
C ASN A 6 6.90 2.56 -13.83
N ILE A 7 7.25 1.31 -13.57
CA ILE A 7 6.76 0.58 -12.40
C ILE A 7 7.14 1.27 -11.10
N LYS A 8 8.36 1.78 -11.03
CA LYS A 8 8.81 2.47 -9.83
C LYS A 8 7.98 3.72 -9.57
N ARG A 9 7.69 4.49 -10.61
CA ARG A 9 6.88 5.67 -10.44
C ARG A 9 5.48 5.36 -10.00
N LYS A 10 4.89 4.27 -10.52
CA LYS A 10 3.56 3.86 -10.08
C LYS A 10 3.56 3.49 -8.61
N GLY A 11 4.61 2.80 -8.17
CA GLY A 11 4.73 2.46 -6.76
C GLY A 11 4.90 3.68 -5.89
N ASP A 12 5.73 4.63 -6.32
CA ASP A 12 5.93 5.86 -5.57
C ASP A 12 4.65 6.67 -5.48
N LEU A 13 3.91 6.75 -6.57
CA LEU A 13 2.65 7.46 -6.59
C LEU A 13 1.68 6.85 -5.57
N ALA A 14 1.59 5.53 -5.55
CA ALA A 14 0.70 4.85 -4.62
C ALA A 14 1.10 5.15 -3.18
N GLU A 15 2.39 5.20 -2.89
CA GLU A 15 2.86 5.49 -1.54
C GLU A 15 2.55 6.92 -1.12
N TYR A 16 2.67 7.89 -2.01
CA TYR A 16 2.32 9.26 -1.68
C TYR A 16 0.83 9.40 -1.38
N TYR A 17 -0.01 8.74 -2.17
CA TYR A 17 -1.44 8.74 -1.87
C TYR A 17 -1.72 8.04 -0.54
N ALA A 18 -0.97 6.98 -0.25
CA ALA A 18 -1.14 6.26 1.01
C ALA A 18 -0.81 7.16 2.21
N VAL A 19 0.27 7.94 2.10
CA VAL A 19 0.67 8.82 3.19
C VAL A 19 -0.42 9.85 3.47
N THR A 20 -0.94 10.50 2.44
CA THR A 20 -1.98 11.51 2.64
C THR A 20 -3.26 10.88 3.19
N TRP A 21 -3.61 9.70 2.70
CA TRP A 21 -4.79 9.01 3.19
C TRP A 21 -4.65 8.66 4.67
N LEU A 22 -3.47 8.20 5.05
CA LEU A 22 -3.22 7.87 6.45
C LEU A 22 -3.28 9.10 7.33
N TRP A 23 -2.70 10.22 6.88
CA TRP A 23 -2.80 11.47 7.63
C TRP A 23 -4.26 11.88 7.81
N ASP A 24 -5.07 11.78 6.75
CA ASP A 24 -6.48 12.13 6.84
C ASP A 24 -7.22 11.24 7.84
N ASN A 25 -6.70 10.05 8.07
CA ASN A 25 -7.32 9.12 8.99
C ASN A 25 -6.67 9.13 10.39
N GLY A 26 -5.85 10.12 10.64
CA GLY A 26 -5.33 10.35 11.99
C GLY A 26 -4.06 9.60 12.34
N TYR A 27 -3.36 9.08 11.34
CA TYR A 27 -2.11 8.36 11.58
C TYR A 27 -0.90 9.28 11.46
N GLU A 28 0.12 8.96 12.21
CA GLU A 28 1.43 9.54 12.02
C GLU A 28 2.23 8.52 11.23
N VAL A 29 2.93 8.94 10.17
CA VAL A 29 3.52 8.03 9.21
C VAL A 29 5.03 8.13 9.21
N PHE A 30 5.70 6.98 9.22
CA PHE A 30 7.15 6.88 9.13
C PHE A 30 7.49 6.02 7.93
N GLN A 31 8.21 6.56 6.98
CA GLN A 31 8.53 5.85 5.76
C GLN A 31 9.87 5.14 5.84
N ASN A 32 9.98 4.03 5.13
CA ASN A 32 11.23 3.29 5.04
C ASN A 32 12.18 4.05 4.12
N SER A 33 13.17 4.70 4.70
CA SER A 33 14.07 5.54 3.92
C SER A 33 14.99 4.74 3.01
N GLY A 34 15.25 3.48 3.34
CA GLY A 34 16.09 2.65 2.49
C GLY A 34 15.36 2.10 1.27
N CYS A 35 14.04 2.15 1.28
CA CYS A 35 13.20 1.70 0.17
C CYS A 35 13.39 0.22 -0.16
N THR A 36 13.79 -0.59 0.82
CA THR A 36 13.96 -2.02 0.62
C THR A 36 13.33 -2.76 1.77
N GLY A 37 13.11 -4.06 1.58
CA GLY A 37 12.58 -4.90 2.63
C GLY A 37 11.06 -5.00 2.58
N PRO A 38 10.48 -5.68 3.55
CA PRO A 38 9.05 -6.04 3.51
C PRO A 38 8.10 -4.97 3.99
N ILE A 39 8.60 -3.85 4.47
CA ILE A 39 7.76 -2.80 5.04
C ILE A 39 8.02 -1.50 4.33
N ASP A 40 6.98 -0.88 3.76
CA ASP A 40 7.11 0.42 3.10
C ASP A 40 7.04 1.56 4.10
N MET A 41 6.19 1.42 5.10
CA MET A 41 6.00 2.48 6.09
C MET A 41 5.36 1.92 7.34
N ILE A 42 5.46 2.68 8.41
CA ILE A 42 4.80 2.35 9.67
C ILE A 42 3.86 3.50 9.99
N ALA A 43 2.63 3.18 10.33
CA ALA A 43 1.64 4.18 10.71
C ALA A 43 1.27 4.00 12.17
N MET A 44 1.32 5.10 12.92
CA MET A 44 1.03 5.08 14.36
C MET A 44 -0.27 5.79 14.64
N LYS A 45 -1.12 5.18 15.43
CA LYS A 45 -2.36 5.80 15.84
C LYS A 45 -2.73 5.26 17.20
N GLU A 46 -2.99 6.14 18.13
CA GLU A 46 -3.44 5.76 19.48
C GLU A 46 -2.49 4.74 20.12
N GLY A 47 -1.22 4.97 19.95
CA GLY A 47 -0.21 4.12 20.58
C GLY A 47 0.03 2.79 19.87
N GLN A 48 -0.62 2.57 18.74
CA GLN A 48 -0.48 1.31 18.02
C GLN A 48 0.23 1.52 16.70
N ALA A 49 1.15 0.62 16.39
CA ALA A 49 1.90 0.68 15.15
C ALA A 49 1.33 -0.32 14.15
N THR A 50 1.14 0.11 12.92
CA THR A 50 0.73 -0.78 11.83
C THR A 50 1.85 -0.78 10.80
N LEU A 51 2.35 -1.95 10.48
CA LEU A 51 3.40 -2.12 9.48
C LEU A 51 2.73 -2.29 8.13
N ILE A 52 3.12 -1.49 7.16
CA ILE A 52 2.36 -1.38 5.91
C ILE A 52 3.23 -1.63 4.69
N ASP A 53 2.68 -2.39 3.74
CA ASP A 53 3.22 -2.51 2.41
C ASP A 53 2.11 -2.01 1.47
N VAL A 54 2.41 -0.98 0.69
CA VAL A 54 1.43 -0.39 -0.21
C VAL A 54 1.49 -1.12 -1.54
N LYS A 55 0.34 -1.57 -2.03
CA LYS A 55 0.27 -2.29 -3.30
C LYS A 55 -0.73 -1.63 -4.22
N THR A 56 -0.34 -1.47 -5.48
CA THR A 56 -1.24 -0.95 -6.49
C THR A 56 -2.11 -2.08 -7.00
N MET A 57 -3.41 -1.85 -7.02
CA MET A 57 -4.35 -2.85 -7.51
C MET A 57 -4.25 -2.96 -9.02
N THR A 58 -4.58 -4.13 -9.54
CA THR A 58 -4.58 -4.37 -10.98
C THR A 58 -5.93 -4.94 -11.38
N LYS A 59 -6.19 -4.95 -12.67
CA LYS A 59 -7.39 -5.60 -13.16
C LYS A 59 -7.07 -6.39 -14.41
N ASP A 60 -7.85 -7.44 -14.61
CA ASP A 60 -7.70 -8.27 -15.78
C ASP A 60 -8.27 -7.55 -17.00
N LYS A 61 -7.82 -7.96 -18.18
CA LYS A 61 -8.31 -7.35 -19.39
C LYS A 61 -9.81 -7.43 -19.51
N ASP A 62 -10.39 -8.51 -19.09
CA ASP A 62 -11.81 -8.74 -19.28
C ASP A 62 -12.66 -8.39 -18.07
N SER A 63 -12.09 -7.74 -17.08
CA SER A 63 -12.83 -7.43 -15.87
C SER A 63 -12.86 -5.93 -15.62
N PRO A 64 -14.00 -5.38 -15.23
CA PRO A 64 -14.06 -3.96 -14.87
C PRO A 64 -13.56 -3.71 -13.45
N ASN A 65 -13.28 -4.77 -12.70
CA ASN A 65 -12.96 -4.61 -11.30
C ASN A 65 -11.48 -4.72 -11.01
N TYR A 66 -10.98 -3.87 -10.14
CA TYR A 66 -9.60 -3.94 -9.70
C TYR A 66 -9.46 -4.92 -8.55
N ARG A 67 -8.31 -5.61 -8.53
CA ARG A 67 -8.02 -6.57 -7.49
C ARG A 67 -6.70 -6.23 -6.83
N GLY A 68 -6.58 -6.51 -5.57
CA GLY A 68 -5.34 -6.34 -4.85
C GLY A 68 -4.54 -7.62 -4.84
N LYS A 69 -3.26 -7.49 -4.51
CA LYS A 69 -2.44 -8.64 -4.27
C LYS A 69 -2.85 -9.24 -2.95
N ILE A 70 -3.04 -10.55 -2.93
CA ILE A 70 -3.56 -11.20 -1.76
C ILE A 70 -2.52 -12.00 -1.00
N SER A 71 -1.35 -12.21 -1.54
CA SER A 71 -0.33 -13.03 -0.88
C SER A 71 0.78 -12.19 -0.30
N ARG A 72 1.00 -12.34 0.99
CA ARG A 72 2.15 -11.74 1.65
C ARG A 72 3.30 -12.72 1.60
N THR A 73 4.53 -12.22 1.62
CA THR A 73 5.70 -13.09 1.75
C THR A 73 5.73 -13.66 3.16
N GLU A 74 6.55 -14.70 3.35
CA GLU A 74 6.67 -15.28 4.68
C GLU A 74 7.18 -14.25 5.69
N ALA A 75 8.15 -13.45 5.31
CA ALA A 75 8.66 -12.41 6.18
C ALA A 75 7.56 -11.42 6.57
N GLN A 76 6.73 -11.05 5.61
CA GLN A 76 5.63 -10.12 5.90
C GLN A 76 4.61 -10.73 6.84
N LYS A 77 4.33 -12.02 6.69
CA LYS A 77 3.40 -12.68 7.59
C LYS A 77 3.94 -12.73 9.02
N GLN A 78 5.21 -13.02 9.15
CA GLN A 78 5.82 -13.09 10.47
C GLN A 78 5.86 -11.74 11.16
N LEU A 79 6.03 -10.68 10.42
CA LEU A 79 6.08 -9.34 10.97
C LEU A 79 4.69 -8.73 11.16
N GLY A 80 3.67 -9.36 10.64
CA GLY A 80 2.32 -8.83 10.75
C GLY A 80 2.06 -7.64 9.83
N VAL A 81 2.74 -7.62 8.68
CA VAL A 81 2.58 -6.52 7.72
C VAL A 81 1.20 -6.57 7.09
N LYS A 82 0.56 -5.42 6.95
CA LYS A 82 -0.72 -5.33 6.29
C LYS A 82 -0.54 -4.64 4.95
N PHE A 83 -1.32 -5.06 3.99
CA PHE A 83 -1.31 -4.40 2.68
C PHE A 83 -2.32 -3.27 2.68
N LEU A 84 -1.89 -2.13 2.19
CA LEU A 84 -2.78 -1.00 1.90
C LEU A 84 -2.89 -0.92 0.40
N LEU A 85 -4.09 -1.10 -0.12
CA LEU A 85 -4.32 -1.25 -1.54
C LEU A 85 -4.74 0.06 -2.17
N PHE A 86 -4.07 0.43 -3.25
CA PHE A 86 -4.31 1.67 -3.97
C PHE A 86 -4.95 1.37 -5.32
N ASN A 87 -6.10 1.95 -5.58
CA ASN A 87 -6.76 1.82 -6.88
C ASN A 87 -6.26 2.95 -7.78
N PRO A 88 -5.53 2.65 -8.85
CA PRO A 88 -4.92 3.71 -9.65
C PRO A 88 -5.93 4.50 -10.48
N GLU A 89 -7.12 3.96 -10.65
CA GLU A 89 -8.14 4.67 -11.42
C GLU A 89 -8.90 5.65 -10.54
N THR A 90 -9.38 5.21 -9.40
CA THR A 90 -10.16 6.05 -8.51
C THR A 90 -9.31 6.82 -7.52
N ARG A 91 -8.05 6.40 -7.34
CA ARG A 91 -7.10 6.96 -6.39
C ARG A 91 -7.51 6.71 -4.95
N LYS A 92 -8.36 5.74 -4.71
CA LYS A 92 -8.81 5.42 -3.37
C LYS A 92 -7.97 4.31 -2.77
N LEU A 93 -7.91 4.29 -1.45
CA LEU A 93 -7.17 3.29 -0.72
C LEU A 93 -8.10 2.48 0.18
N ARG A 94 -7.72 1.24 0.42
CA ARG A 94 -8.39 0.43 1.40
C ARG A 94 -7.45 -0.64 1.95
N TRP A 95 -7.72 -1.09 3.14
CA TRP A 95 -6.93 -2.16 3.73
C TRP A 95 -7.31 -3.49 3.06
N SER A 96 -6.28 -4.30 2.83
CA SER A 96 -6.53 -5.65 2.34
C SER A 96 -7.10 -6.49 3.47
N ARG A 97 -7.92 -7.47 3.13
CA ARG A 97 -8.44 -8.36 4.12
C ARG A 97 -7.61 -9.59 4.18
N HIS A 98 -6.56 -9.58 4.93
CA HIS A 98 -5.80 -10.77 5.16
C HIS A 98 -6.42 -11.50 6.31
N GLY A 99 -6.37 -12.77 6.24
CA GLY A 99 -6.82 -13.57 7.32
C GLY A 99 -5.93 -13.27 8.46
N LYS A 100 -6.29 -13.28 9.58
CA LYS A 100 -5.57 -12.95 10.66
C LYS A 100 -4.30 -13.48 10.78
#